data_0957dd02115e511a10416e409e19957c
#
_entry.id   0957dd02115e511a10416e409e19957c
#
_cell.length_a   1.000
_cell.length_b   1.000
_cell.length_c   1.000
_cell.angle_alpha   90.00
_cell.angle_beta   90.00
_cell.angle_gamma   90.00
#
_symmetry.space_group_name_H-M   'P 1'
#
loop_
_entity.id
_entity.type
_entity.pdbx_description
1 polymer ?
#
loop_
_entity_poly.entity_id
_entity_poly.type
_entity_poly.pdbx_seq_one_letter_code
_entity_poly.pdbx_strand_id
1 'polypeptide(L)'
;MEDMKHVIMKTVESVKRKLDPNKRNGCFEILGYDFMVDNDLSVWLIEVNTNPCLDESSQILKSILPRMLDDAFRLTIDRDFPNPLI
;
A
#
# COMPACT_ATOMS: atom_id res chain seq x y z
N MET A 1 8.39 8.72 8.70
CA MET A 1 7.61 8.42 7.49
C MET A 1 8.48 8.23 6.26
N GLU A 2 9.48 9.08 6.06
CA GLU A 2 10.40 8.93 4.92
C GLU A 2 11.19 7.63 4.97
N ASP A 3 11.60 7.19 6.16
CA ASP A 3 12.30 5.92 6.32
C ASP A 3 11.43 4.73 5.94
N MET A 4 10.14 4.77 6.26
CA MET A 4 9.19 3.74 5.87
C MET A 4 9.03 3.69 4.35
N LYS A 5 8.90 4.84 3.70
CA LYS A 5 8.82 4.93 2.25
C LYS A 5 10.06 4.36 1.57
N HIS A 6 11.22 4.66 2.13
CA HIS A 6 12.49 4.16 1.60
C HIS A 6 12.56 2.63 1.66
N VAL A 7 12.15 2.04 2.78
CA VAL A 7 12.12 0.59 2.95
C VAL A 7 11.12 -0.04 1.96
N ILE A 8 9.94 0.55 1.82
CA ILE A 8 8.92 0.08 0.87
C ILE A 8 9.48 0.07 -0.56
N MET A 9 10.09 1.15 -0.98
CA MET A 9 10.66 1.26 -2.33
C MET A 9 11.74 0.22 -2.57
N LYS A 10 12.63 -0.01 -1.60
CA LYS A 10 13.69 -1.01 -1.73
C LYS A 10 13.14 -2.42 -1.82
N THR A 11 12.13 -2.75 -1.01
CA THR A 11 11.54 -4.10 -1.05
C THR A 11 10.83 -4.35 -2.38
N VAL A 12 10.09 -3.38 -2.89
CA VAL A 12 9.41 -3.50 -4.19
C VAL A 12 10.44 -3.66 -5.32
N GLU A 13 11.49 -2.86 -5.32
CA GLU A 13 12.54 -2.98 -6.34
C GLU A 13 13.21 -4.35 -6.34
N SER A 14 13.40 -4.94 -5.16
CA SER A 14 14.07 -6.24 -5.03
C SER A 14 13.27 -7.39 -5.64
N VAL A 15 11.94 -7.26 -5.72
CA VAL A 15 11.06 -8.35 -6.16
C VAL A 15 10.18 -7.98 -7.35
N LYS A 16 10.34 -6.81 -7.95
CA LYS A 16 9.43 -6.33 -9.00
C LYS A 16 9.30 -7.26 -10.19
N ARG A 17 10.38 -7.96 -10.54
CA ARG A 17 10.36 -8.92 -11.65
C ARG A 17 9.54 -10.16 -11.32
N LYS A 18 9.47 -10.54 -10.03
CA LYS A 18 8.70 -11.68 -9.57
C LYS A 18 7.25 -11.32 -9.30
N LEU A 19 6.99 -10.06 -8.90
CA LEU A 19 5.63 -9.60 -8.63
C LEU A 19 4.78 -9.55 -9.90
N ASP A 20 5.37 -9.08 -10.98
CA ASP A 20 4.64 -8.97 -12.24
C ASP A 20 5.57 -9.32 -13.42
N PRO A 21 5.92 -10.60 -13.56
CA PRO A 21 6.84 -11.03 -14.62
C PRO A 21 6.32 -10.78 -16.02
N ASN A 22 5.00 -10.73 -16.20
CA ASN A 22 4.35 -10.54 -17.50
C ASN A 22 3.99 -9.08 -17.79
N LYS A 23 4.31 -8.16 -16.88
CA LYS A 23 4.01 -6.72 -17.01
C LYS A 23 2.57 -6.46 -17.42
N ARG A 24 1.64 -7.04 -16.66
CA ARG A 24 0.20 -6.91 -16.95
C ARG A 24 -0.29 -5.50 -16.72
N ASN A 25 -1.12 -5.01 -17.63
CA ASN A 25 -1.83 -3.75 -17.45
C ASN A 25 -3.15 -4.00 -16.73
N GLY A 26 -3.64 -2.98 -16.00
CA GLY A 26 -4.93 -3.06 -15.32
C GLY A 26 -4.94 -3.89 -14.06
N CYS A 27 -3.77 -4.20 -13.49
CA CYS A 27 -3.65 -4.94 -12.24
C CYS A 27 -3.03 -4.05 -11.17
N PHE A 28 -3.51 -4.21 -9.93
CA PHE A 28 -2.90 -3.59 -8.76
C PHE A 28 -3.11 -4.47 -7.54
N GLU A 29 -2.35 -4.21 -6.50
CA GLU A 29 -2.49 -4.94 -5.24
C GLU A 29 -2.24 -4.00 -4.07
N ILE A 30 -2.99 -4.19 -2.99
CA ILE A 30 -2.79 -3.47 -1.73
C ILE A 30 -1.99 -4.36 -0.81
N LEU A 31 -0.85 -3.86 -0.35
CA LEU A 31 0.05 -4.57 0.54
C LEU A 31 0.00 -3.97 1.94
N GLY A 32 0.06 -4.82 2.94
CA GLY A 32 0.19 -4.39 4.33
C GLY A 32 1.63 -4.53 4.80
N TYR A 33 2.24 -3.43 5.21
CA TYR A 33 3.60 -3.40 5.73
C TYR A 33 3.58 -3.25 7.24
N ASP A 34 4.22 -4.16 7.94
CA ASP A 34 4.36 -4.10 9.39
C ASP A 34 5.77 -3.62 9.74
N PHE A 35 5.84 -2.50 10.45
CA PHE A 35 7.10 -1.92 10.91
C PHE A 35 7.17 -1.89 12.42
N MET A 36 8.38 -1.91 12.94
CA MET A 36 8.65 -1.59 14.33
C MET A 36 9.55 -0.36 14.36
N VAL A 37 9.25 0.57 15.26
CA VAL A 37 10.05 1.79 15.47
C VAL A 37 10.67 1.69 16.86
N ASP A 38 11.99 1.77 16.93
CA ASP A 38 12.70 1.69 18.19
C ASP A 38 12.82 3.04 18.89
N ASN A 39 13.52 3.07 20.04
CA ASN A 39 13.67 4.29 20.83
C ASN A 39 14.47 5.38 20.11
N ASP A 40 15.29 5.00 19.15
CA ASP A 40 16.07 5.94 18.33
C ASP A 40 15.30 6.39 17.09
N LEU A 41 14.03 6.01 16.99
CA LEU A 41 13.16 6.27 15.83
C LEU A 41 13.65 5.57 14.54
N SER A 42 14.45 4.53 14.70
CA SER A 42 14.85 3.68 13.57
C SER A 42 13.71 2.76 13.19
N VAL A 43 13.51 2.58 11.90
CA VAL A 43 12.41 1.79 11.34
C VAL A 43 12.93 0.41 10.94
N TRP A 44 12.25 -0.62 11.43
CA TRP A 44 12.57 -2.02 11.13
C TRP A 44 11.39 -2.68 10.46
N LEU A 45 11.61 -3.28 9.30
CA LEU A 45 10.56 -4.04 8.62
C LEU A 45 10.41 -5.42 9.27
N ILE A 46 9.17 -5.75 9.66
CA ILE A 46 8.85 -7.06 10.24
C ILE A 46 8.35 -8.01 9.15
N GLU A 47 7.31 -7.61 8.44
CA GLU A 47 6.76 -8.43 7.36
C GLU A 47 5.96 -7.59 6.35
N VAL A 48 5.72 -8.21 5.20
CA VAL A 48 4.85 -7.64 4.16
C VAL A 48 3.74 -8.66 3.91
N ASN A 49 2.49 -8.22 4.06
CA ASN A 49 1.30 -9.04 3.85
C ASN A 49 0.63 -8.71 2.53
N THR A 50 0.29 -9.74 1.76
CA THR A 50 -0.48 -9.59 0.53
C THR A 50 -1.99 -9.57 0.78
N ASN A 51 -2.41 -9.75 2.02
CA ASN A 51 -3.81 -9.84 2.42
C ASN A 51 -4.07 -8.99 3.66
N PRO A 52 -3.90 -7.64 3.56
CA PRO A 52 -4.05 -6.78 4.72
C PRO A 52 -5.48 -6.79 5.25
N CYS A 53 -5.60 -6.69 6.59
CA CYS A 53 -6.90 -6.56 7.23
C CYS A 53 -7.42 -5.14 7.02
N LEU A 54 -8.59 -5.03 6.40
CA LEU A 54 -9.24 -3.74 6.12
C LEU A 54 -10.46 -3.50 7.01
N ASP A 55 -10.52 -4.18 8.17
CA ASP A 55 -11.61 -3.99 9.13
C ASP A 55 -11.49 -2.66 9.86
N GLU A 56 -12.59 -1.94 9.95
CA GLU A 56 -12.66 -0.68 10.67
C GLU A 56 -12.86 -0.92 12.18
N SER A 57 -11.90 -1.59 12.81
CA SER A 57 -12.01 -2.03 14.21
C SER A 57 -11.74 -0.95 15.26
N SER A 58 -11.29 0.23 14.83
CA SER A 58 -11.02 1.36 15.73
C SER A 58 -11.48 2.66 15.09
N GLN A 59 -11.59 3.73 15.89
CA GLN A 59 -11.97 5.04 15.37
C GLN A 59 -10.94 5.58 14.38
N ILE A 60 -9.66 5.31 14.64
CA ILE A 60 -8.60 5.72 13.73
C ILE A 60 -8.75 5.02 12.37
N LEU A 61 -8.97 3.71 12.39
CA LEU A 61 -9.15 2.92 11.17
C LEU A 61 -10.41 3.33 10.41
N LYS A 62 -11.50 3.67 11.12
CA LYS A 62 -12.73 4.17 10.48
C LYS A 62 -12.52 5.47 9.72
N SER A 63 -11.56 6.30 10.16
CA SER A 63 -11.26 7.56 9.50
C SER A 63 -10.25 7.41 8.37
N ILE A 64 -9.33 6.46 8.47
CA ILE A 64 -8.22 6.29 7.53
C ILE A 64 -8.56 5.34 6.38
N LEU A 65 -9.17 4.17 6.66
CA LEU A 65 -9.38 3.14 5.65
C LEU A 65 -10.24 3.59 4.47
N PRO A 66 -11.39 4.26 4.66
CA PRO A 66 -12.17 4.72 3.52
C PRO A 66 -11.41 5.72 2.64
N ARG A 67 -10.63 6.60 3.25
CA ARG A 67 -9.82 7.58 2.50
C ARG A 67 -8.70 6.89 1.73
N MET A 68 -8.04 5.93 2.36
CA MET A 68 -6.98 5.16 1.71
C MET A 68 -7.53 4.40 0.51
N LEU A 69 -8.66 3.72 0.65
CA LEU A 69 -9.29 2.99 -0.45
C LEU A 69 -9.73 3.93 -1.58
N ASP A 70 -10.28 5.08 -1.24
CA ASP A 70 -10.67 6.09 -2.24
C ASP A 70 -9.46 6.55 -3.04
N ASP A 71 -8.36 6.85 -2.35
CA ASP A 71 -7.11 7.26 -3.01
C ASP A 71 -6.53 6.14 -3.86
N ALA A 72 -6.57 4.90 -3.37
CA ALA A 72 -6.08 3.75 -4.12
C ALA A 72 -6.86 3.56 -5.42
N PHE A 73 -8.18 3.69 -5.38
CA PHE A 73 -9.02 3.56 -6.56
C PHE A 73 -8.81 4.72 -7.54
N ARG A 74 -8.59 5.94 -7.05
CA ARG A 74 -8.28 7.08 -7.91
C ARG A 74 -6.96 6.92 -8.65
N LEU A 75 -5.97 6.33 -8.00
CA LEU A 75 -4.65 6.09 -8.59
C LEU A 75 -4.64 4.90 -9.56
N THR A 76 -5.62 4.02 -9.50
CA THR A 76 -5.67 2.78 -10.26
C THR A 76 -6.88 2.72 -11.19
N ILE A 77 -8.04 2.36 -10.65
CA ILE A 77 -9.25 2.10 -11.45
C ILE A 77 -9.73 3.35 -12.16
N ASP A 78 -9.81 4.49 -11.45
CA ASP A 78 -10.34 5.73 -12.02
C ASP A 78 -9.43 6.31 -13.08
N ARG A 79 -8.14 6.02 -13.05
CA ARG A 79 -7.22 6.44 -14.09
C ARG A 79 -7.52 5.76 -15.41
N ASP A 80 -7.80 4.44 -15.38
CA ASP A 80 -8.08 3.64 -16.57
C ASP A 80 -9.55 3.72 -16.98
N PHE A 81 -10.45 3.93 -16.02
CA PHE A 81 -11.89 4.00 -16.22
C PHE A 81 -12.44 5.26 -15.54
N PRO A 82 -12.17 6.46 -16.06
CA PRO A 82 -12.58 7.69 -15.40
C PRO A 82 -14.10 7.80 -15.30
N ASN A 83 -14.55 8.29 -14.12
CA ASN A 83 -15.96 8.52 -13.88
C ASN A 83 -16.39 9.85 -14.53
N PRO A 84 -17.29 9.85 -15.51
CA PRO A 84 -17.70 11.06 -16.22
C PRO A 84 -18.50 12.03 -15.35
N LEU A 85 -18.95 11.61 -14.15
CA LEU A 85 -19.71 12.44 -13.24
C LEU A 85 -18.85 13.20 -12.24
N ILE A 86 -17.55 13.02 -12.28
CA ILE A 86 -16.61 13.69 -11.36
C ILE A 86 -15.74 14.68 -12.12
#